data_ec644e4a4453a3a95156ae57da4037f6
#
_entry.id   ec644e4a4453a3a95156ae57da4037f6
#
_cell.length_a   1.000
_cell.length_b   1.000
_cell.length_c   1.000
_cell.angle_alpha   90.00
_cell.angle_beta   90.00
_cell.angle_gamma   90.00
#
_symmetry.space_group_name_H-M   'P 1'
#
loop_
_entity.id
_entity.type
_entity.pdbx_description
1 polymer ?
#
loop_
_entity_poly.entity_id
_entity_poly.type
_entity_poly.pdbx_seq_one_letter_code
_entity_poly.pdbx_strand_id
1 'polypeptide(L)'
;MRMSSEYVGQVNSGAVSMDDATFEIRGVLIHEFTHLVQKTGAVDSNQPSCIEGMADAVRSACGGVTDANRINTALNSGAYYDENRKSGNTPCPYIWQLPYGTSGYFMNWLRTYDGDFLRKLTVSIVQLGSQWSLEKAVQYILGENYKIEDLWKEYVEDAKSENVK
;
A
#
# COMPACT_ATOMS: atom_id res chain seq x y z
N MET A 1 3.76 -3.07 19.03
CA MET A 1 4.76 -3.71 18.13
C MET A 1 5.50 -4.81 18.85
N ARG A 2 5.59 -6.01 18.30
CA ARG A 2 6.45 -7.10 18.79
C ARG A 2 7.40 -7.50 17.67
N MET A 3 8.69 -7.31 17.86
CA MET A 3 9.68 -7.94 16.98
C MET A 3 9.70 -9.43 17.31
N SER A 4 9.75 -10.30 16.28
CA SER A 4 9.87 -11.74 16.53
C SER A 4 11.22 -12.05 17.17
N SER A 5 11.23 -13.01 18.08
CA SER A 5 12.49 -13.49 18.69
C SER A 5 13.47 -14.05 17.64
N GLU A 6 12.94 -14.58 16.55
CA GLU A 6 13.71 -15.04 15.41
C GLU A 6 14.48 -13.90 14.74
N TYR A 7 13.80 -12.77 14.44
CA TYR A 7 14.45 -11.61 13.84
C TYR A 7 15.55 -11.03 14.73
N VAL A 8 15.28 -10.92 16.03
CA VAL A 8 16.31 -10.51 17.01
C VAL A 8 17.50 -11.47 17.01
N GLY A 9 17.24 -12.78 16.90
CA GLY A 9 18.26 -13.80 16.76
C GLY A 9 19.11 -13.62 15.47
N GLN A 10 18.48 -13.31 14.36
CA GLN A 10 19.17 -13.04 13.08
C GLN A 10 20.09 -11.81 13.17
N VAL A 11 19.65 -10.73 13.80
CA VAL A 11 20.48 -9.54 14.03
C VAL A 11 21.64 -9.87 14.94
N ASN A 12 21.41 -10.57 16.05
CA ASN A 12 22.45 -10.93 17.02
C ASN A 12 23.50 -11.89 16.45
N SER A 13 23.11 -12.75 15.53
CA SER A 13 24.02 -13.67 14.84
C SER A 13 24.77 -13.05 13.66
N GLY A 14 24.44 -11.80 13.27
CA GLY A 14 24.97 -11.12 12.11
C GLY A 14 24.38 -11.59 10.77
N ALA A 15 23.32 -12.40 10.78
CA ALA A 15 22.60 -12.82 9.58
C ALA A 15 21.82 -11.65 8.96
N VAL A 16 21.44 -10.66 9.77
CA VAL A 16 20.89 -9.37 9.34
C VAL A 16 21.85 -8.28 9.84
N SER A 17 22.24 -7.36 8.96
CA SER A 17 23.13 -6.26 9.35
C SER A 17 22.41 -5.28 10.29
N MET A 18 23.18 -4.53 11.09
CA MET A 18 22.60 -3.48 11.94
C MET A 18 21.97 -2.36 11.12
N ASP A 19 22.47 -2.08 9.93
CA ASP A 19 21.91 -1.05 9.04
C ASP A 19 20.56 -1.51 8.47
N ASP A 20 20.44 -2.76 8.03
CA ASP A 20 19.18 -3.34 7.57
C ASP A 20 18.16 -3.42 8.72
N ALA A 21 18.60 -3.82 9.91
CA ALA A 21 17.74 -3.85 11.09
C ALA A 21 17.23 -2.45 11.47
N THR A 22 18.09 -1.44 11.42
CA THR A 22 17.72 -0.05 11.69
C THR A 22 16.74 0.49 10.66
N PHE A 23 16.96 0.17 9.37
CA PHE A 23 16.07 0.53 8.28
C PHE A 23 14.67 -0.07 8.48
N GLU A 24 14.61 -1.37 8.78
CA GLU A 24 13.33 -2.08 8.99
C GLU A 24 12.59 -1.54 10.22
N ILE A 25 13.29 -1.37 11.35
CA ILE A 25 12.69 -0.80 12.58
C ILE A 25 12.12 0.60 12.32
N ARG A 26 12.87 1.45 11.61
CA ARG A 26 12.40 2.78 11.22
C ARG A 26 11.13 2.69 10.38
N GLY A 27 11.10 1.81 9.39
CA GLY A 27 9.94 1.60 8.53
C GLY A 27 8.72 1.15 9.33
N VAL A 28 8.89 0.19 10.23
CA VAL A 28 7.81 -0.29 11.11
C VAL A 28 7.32 0.80 12.05
N LEU A 29 8.22 1.60 12.63
CA LEU A 29 7.82 2.72 13.49
C LEU A 29 6.97 3.76 12.74
N ILE A 30 7.32 4.09 11.48
CA ILE A 30 6.53 5.00 10.65
C ILE A 30 5.13 4.43 10.43
N HIS A 31 5.02 3.13 10.12
CA HIS A 31 3.75 2.43 9.97
C HIS A 31 2.90 2.54 11.25
N GLU A 32 3.42 2.15 12.39
CA GLU A 32 2.71 2.17 13.67
C GLU A 32 2.32 3.60 14.11
N PHE A 33 3.21 4.59 13.92
CA PHE A 33 2.87 5.98 14.21
C PHE A 33 1.76 6.51 13.29
N THR A 34 1.67 6.02 12.07
CA THR A 34 0.57 6.38 11.17
C THR A 34 -0.77 5.99 11.77
N HIS A 35 -0.88 4.81 12.38
CA HIS A 35 -2.13 4.38 13.05
C HIS A 35 -2.58 5.31 14.18
N LEU A 36 -1.65 5.97 14.88
CA LEU A 36 -2.01 6.91 15.95
C LEU A 36 -2.72 8.17 15.45
N VAL A 37 -2.52 8.53 14.18
CA VAL A 37 -3.08 9.75 13.58
C VAL A 37 -4.11 9.49 12.49
N GLN A 38 -4.26 8.22 12.08
CA GLN A 38 -5.25 7.84 11.08
C GLN A 38 -6.67 8.14 11.53
N LYS A 39 -7.45 8.72 10.62
CA LYS A 39 -8.91 8.77 10.74
C LYS A 39 -9.47 7.55 10.03
N THR A 40 -9.95 6.59 10.80
CA THR A 40 -10.41 5.30 10.26
C THR A 40 -11.89 5.33 9.90
N GLY A 41 -12.74 5.82 10.79
CA GLY A 41 -14.16 6.08 10.51
C GLY A 41 -14.85 5.03 9.63
N ALA A 42 -15.29 5.42 8.46
CA ALA A 42 -15.97 4.54 7.51
C ALA A 42 -15.06 3.44 6.92
N VAL A 43 -13.73 3.60 6.95
CA VAL A 43 -12.79 2.59 6.46
C VAL A 43 -12.87 1.33 7.30
N ASP A 44 -12.98 1.47 8.62
CA ASP A 44 -13.10 0.33 9.55
C ASP A 44 -14.25 -0.61 9.20
N SER A 45 -15.36 -0.05 8.77
CA SER A 45 -16.57 -0.84 8.46
C SER A 45 -16.62 -1.34 7.03
N ASN A 46 -16.09 -0.56 6.08
CA ASN A 46 -16.24 -0.86 4.66
C ASN A 46 -15.02 -1.60 4.07
N GLN A 47 -13.82 -1.18 4.43
CA GLN A 47 -12.57 -1.72 3.87
C GLN A 47 -11.45 -1.71 4.93
N PRO A 48 -11.55 -2.51 5.99
CA PRO A 48 -10.58 -2.46 7.10
C PRO A 48 -9.15 -2.76 6.66
N SER A 49 -8.96 -3.57 5.61
CA SER A 49 -7.65 -3.87 5.05
C SER A 49 -6.92 -2.62 4.52
N CYS A 50 -7.66 -1.59 4.12
CA CYS A 50 -7.08 -0.33 3.63
C CYS A 50 -6.40 0.47 4.74
N ILE A 51 -6.72 0.24 6.01
CA ILE A 51 -6.07 0.90 7.14
C ILE A 51 -4.58 0.54 7.17
N GLU A 52 -4.28 -0.74 7.06
CA GLU A 52 -2.91 -1.25 6.97
C GLU A 52 -2.20 -0.75 5.71
N GLY A 53 -2.91 -0.73 4.59
CA GLY A 53 -2.40 -0.20 3.33
C GLY A 53 -2.07 1.29 3.41
N MET A 54 -2.90 2.10 4.06
CA MET A 54 -2.63 3.53 4.27
C MET A 54 -1.38 3.74 5.13
N ALA A 55 -1.16 2.93 6.17
CA ALA A 55 0.04 3.01 7.00
C ALA A 55 1.29 2.64 6.20
N ASP A 56 1.22 1.60 5.37
CA ASP A 56 2.33 1.23 4.47
C ASP A 56 2.55 2.24 3.33
N ALA A 57 1.51 2.94 2.88
CA ALA A 57 1.66 4.04 1.92
C ALA A 57 2.50 5.18 2.51
N VAL A 58 2.26 5.55 3.76
CA VAL A 58 3.05 6.56 4.48
C VAL A 58 4.46 6.06 4.73
N ARG A 59 4.62 4.80 5.18
CA ARG A 59 5.93 4.14 5.34
C ARG A 59 6.75 4.23 4.05
N SER A 60 6.15 3.88 2.92
CA SER A 60 6.79 3.95 1.60
C SER A 60 7.14 5.38 1.19
N ALA A 61 6.21 6.33 1.38
CA ALA A 61 6.43 7.75 1.08
C ALA A 61 7.57 8.38 1.89
N CYS A 62 7.82 7.86 3.11
CA CYS A 62 8.91 8.30 3.99
C CYS A 62 10.22 7.50 3.78
N GLY A 63 10.34 6.71 2.73
CA GLY A 63 11.54 5.93 2.43
C GLY A 63 11.78 4.76 3.38
N GLY A 64 10.74 4.20 4.00
CA GLY A 64 10.81 3.02 4.86
C GLY A 64 10.59 1.69 4.12
N VAL A 65 10.69 1.71 2.78
CA VAL A 65 10.56 0.54 1.89
C VAL A 65 11.57 0.67 0.77
N THR A 66 12.24 -0.41 0.41
CA THR A 66 13.15 -0.43 -0.73
C THR A 66 12.38 -0.49 -2.06
N ASP A 67 12.96 0.06 -3.13
CA ASP A 67 12.37 -0.02 -4.47
C ASP A 67 12.20 -1.48 -4.91
N ALA A 68 13.15 -2.36 -4.59
CA ALA A 68 13.04 -3.78 -4.88
C ALA A 68 11.79 -4.42 -4.23
N ASN A 69 11.50 -4.10 -2.98
CA ASN A 69 10.29 -4.59 -2.30
C ASN A 69 9.02 -4.04 -2.94
N ARG A 70 9.01 -2.76 -3.29
CA ARG A 70 7.88 -2.11 -3.95
C ARG A 70 7.60 -2.75 -5.31
N ILE A 71 8.62 -2.89 -6.15
CA ILE A 71 8.53 -3.49 -7.48
C ILE A 71 8.08 -4.95 -7.39
N ASN A 72 8.73 -5.77 -6.56
CA ASN A 72 8.36 -7.18 -6.40
C ASN A 72 6.92 -7.35 -5.91
N THR A 73 6.46 -6.52 -4.99
CA THR A 73 5.07 -6.55 -4.51
C THR A 73 4.09 -6.22 -5.65
N ALA A 74 4.38 -5.21 -6.46
CA ALA A 74 3.55 -4.85 -7.60
C ALA A 74 3.48 -5.97 -8.64
N LEU A 75 4.62 -6.57 -9.01
CA LEU A 75 4.70 -7.64 -10.00
C LEU A 75 3.96 -8.91 -9.54
N ASN A 76 4.18 -9.34 -8.30
CA ASN A 76 3.52 -10.52 -7.74
C ASN A 76 2.00 -10.31 -7.62
N SER A 77 1.58 -9.14 -7.19
CA SER A 77 0.16 -8.80 -7.08
C SER A 77 -0.50 -8.67 -8.45
N GLY A 78 0.21 -8.13 -9.44
CA GLY A 78 -0.24 -8.05 -10.84
C GLY A 78 -0.41 -9.44 -11.44
N ALA A 79 0.57 -10.33 -11.28
CA ALA A 79 0.49 -11.71 -11.76
C ALA A 79 -0.68 -12.47 -11.13
N TYR A 80 -0.87 -12.34 -9.82
CA TYR A 80 -2.00 -12.93 -9.10
C TYR A 80 -3.35 -12.42 -9.63
N TYR A 81 -3.47 -11.11 -9.88
CA TYR A 81 -4.67 -10.51 -10.45
C TYR A 81 -4.98 -11.09 -11.84
N ASP A 82 -3.98 -11.18 -12.72
CA ASP A 82 -4.14 -11.67 -14.09
C ASP A 82 -4.53 -13.16 -14.13
N GLU A 83 -3.92 -14.00 -13.30
CA GLU A 83 -4.22 -15.43 -13.23
C GLU A 83 -5.65 -15.69 -12.75
N ASN A 84 -6.08 -14.99 -11.70
CA ASN A 84 -7.42 -15.15 -11.16
C ASN A 84 -8.49 -14.62 -12.12
N ARG A 85 -8.22 -13.55 -12.84
CA ARG A 85 -9.12 -13.01 -13.84
C ARG A 85 -9.29 -13.98 -15.03
N LYS A 86 -8.21 -14.65 -15.47
CA LYS A 86 -8.25 -15.65 -16.55
C LYS A 86 -9.03 -16.91 -16.16
N SER A 87 -8.96 -17.33 -14.91
CA SER A 87 -9.66 -18.53 -14.42
C SER A 87 -11.16 -18.33 -14.19
N GLY A 88 -11.69 -17.13 -14.37
CA GLY A 88 -13.09 -16.79 -14.09
C GLY A 88 -13.44 -16.82 -12.59
N ASN A 89 -12.47 -17.12 -11.74
CA ASN A 89 -12.60 -16.90 -10.31
C ASN A 89 -12.65 -15.39 -10.09
N THR A 90 -13.61 -14.93 -9.33
CA THR A 90 -13.54 -13.58 -8.79
C THR A 90 -12.43 -13.61 -7.75
N PRO A 91 -11.21 -13.10 -8.03
CA PRO A 91 -10.22 -12.93 -6.99
C PRO A 91 -10.84 -12.07 -5.92
N CYS A 92 -10.25 -11.99 -4.74
CA CYS A 92 -10.51 -10.87 -3.85
C CYS A 92 -10.88 -9.70 -4.76
N PRO A 93 -12.16 -9.27 -4.80
CA PRO A 93 -12.72 -8.54 -5.95
C PRO A 93 -11.92 -7.30 -6.27
N TYR A 94 -11.02 -6.91 -5.36
CA TYR A 94 -10.25 -5.70 -5.46
C TYR A 94 -8.86 -5.93 -4.87
N ILE A 95 -7.90 -6.33 -5.69
CA ILE A 95 -6.51 -6.57 -5.27
C ILE A 95 -5.88 -5.34 -4.59
N TRP A 96 -6.27 -4.16 -5.03
CA TRP A 96 -5.86 -2.88 -4.41
C TRP A 96 -6.43 -2.63 -3.01
N GLN A 97 -7.31 -3.51 -2.52
CA GLN A 97 -7.84 -3.49 -1.14
C GLN A 97 -7.13 -4.51 -0.24
N LEU A 98 -6.20 -5.30 -0.77
CA LEU A 98 -5.40 -6.19 0.06
C LEU A 98 -4.54 -5.37 1.03
N PRO A 99 -4.33 -5.87 2.26
CA PRO A 99 -3.63 -5.11 3.30
C PRO A 99 -2.15 -4.93 2.98
N TYR A 100 -1.50 -4.09 3.77
CA TYR A 100 -0.06 -3.85 3.76
C TYR A 100 0.46 -3.33 2.41
N GLY A 101 1.65 -3.79 2.00
CA GLY A 101 2.34 -3.30 0.83
C GLY A 101 1.57 -3.37 -0.47
N THR A 102 0.64 -4.33 -0.64
CA THR A 102 -0.12 -4.45 -1.89
C THR A 102 -0.93 -3.19 -2.18
N SER A 103 -1.79 -2.78 -1.27
CA SER A 103 -2.56 -1.53 -1.43
C SER A 103 -1.72 -0.30 -1.11
N GLY A 104 -0.82 -0.40 -0.13
CA GLY A 104 -0.03 0.72 0.36
C GLY A 104 0.91 1.30 -0.70
N TYR A 105 1.63 0.44 -1.41
CA TYR A 105 2.56 0.92 -2.45
C TYR A 105 1.82 1.45 -3.67
N PHE A 106 0.66 0.88 -3.99
CA PHE A 106 -0.23 1.44 -4.99
C PHE A 106 -0.75 2.84 -4.58
N MET A 107 -1.23 3.00 -3.34
CA MET A 107 -1.66 4.32 -2.83
C MET A 107 -0.52 5.34 -2.85
N ASN A 108 0.72 4.92 -2.53
CA ASN A 108 1.88 5.80 -2.63
C ASN A 108 2.20 6.15 -4.09
N TRP A 109 2.06 5.20 -5.02
CA TRP A 109 2.27 5.45 -6.45
C TRP A 109 1.25 6.46 -7.01
N LEU A 110 0.02 6.48 -6.51
CA LEU A 110 -0.99 7.48 -6.92
C LEU A 110 -0.57 8.93 -6.64
N ARG A 111 0.47 9.16 -5.85
CA ARG A 111 1.09 10.48 -5.70
C ARG A 111 1.76 10.99 -6.97
N THR A 112 1.98 10.15 -7.96
CA THR A 112 2.47 10.57 -9.28
C THR A 112 1.42 11.39 -10.03
N TYR A 113 0.13 11.16 -9.74
CA TYR A 113 -0.99 11.95 -10.26
C TYR A 113 -1.29 13.20 -9.43
N ASP A 114 -1.19 13.08 -8.12
CA ASP A 114 -1.42 14.18 -7.18
C ASP A 114 -0.47 14.04 -5.99
N GLY A 115 0.54 14.92 -5.91
CA GLY A 115 1.56 14.88 -4.85
C GLY A 115 0.99 14.88 -3.43
N ASP A 116 -0.23 15.41 -3.25
CA ASP A 116 -0.98 15.48 -1.99
C ASP A 116 -1.93 14.29 -1.77
N PHE A 117 -1.86 13.25 -2.62
CA PHE A 117 -2.83 12.16 -2.64
C PHE A 117 -3.08 11.56 -1.26
N LEU A 118 -2.03 11.21 -0.51
CA LEU A 118 -2.18 10.56 0.81
C LEU A 118 -2.89 11.47 1.84
N ARG A 119 -2.62 12.77 1.81
CA ARG A 119 -3.32 13.74 2.65
C ARG A 119 -4.80 13.83 2.25
N LYS A 120 -5.08 13.93 0.96
CA LYS A 120 -6.44 13.98 0.42
C LYS A 120 -7.20 12.69 0.65
N LEU A 121 -6.51 11.54 0.63
CA LEU A 121 -7.08 10.24 0.97
C LEU A 121 -7.66 10.24 2.39
N THR A 122 -6.91 10.75 3.36
CA THR A 122 -7.40 10.89 4.75
C THR A 122 -8.61 11.84 4.83
N VAL A 123 -8.59 12.95 4.09
CA VAL A 123 -9.73 13.89 4.03
C VAL A 123 -10.96 13.23 3.42
N SER A 124 -10.78 12.40 2.39
CA SER A 124 -11.89 11.70 1.72
C SER A 124 -12.68 10.79 2.65
N ILE A 125 -12.06 10.24 3.69
CA ILE A 125 -12.75 9.40 4.69
C ILE A 125 -13.86 10.18 5.38
N VAL A 126 -13.56 11.42 5.74
CA VAL A 126 -14.54 12.30 6.40
C VAL A 126 -15.60 12.78 5.40
N GLN A 127 -15.20 13.12 4.19
CA GLN A 127 -16.09 13.68 3.17
C GLN A 127 -17.06 12.65 2.60
N LEU A 128 -16.62 11.43 2.36
CA LEU A 128 -17.44 10.36 1.81
C LEU A 128 -18.21 9.59 2.87
N GLY A 129 -17.79 9.65 4.14
CA GLY A 129 -18.45 9.01 5.27
C GLY A 129 -18.71 7.53 5.03
N SER A 130 -19.93 7.06 5.31
CA SER A 130 -20.31 5.65 5.15
C SER A 130 -20.23 5.11 3.72
N GLN A 131 -20.07 5.98 2.72
CA GLN A 131 -19.92 5.58 1.32
C GLN A 131 -18.46 5.43 0.89
N TRP A 132 -17.51 5.62 1.81
CA TRP A 132 -16.10 5.56 1.47
C TRP A 132 -15.72 4.19 0.93
N SER A 133 -15.01 4.20 -0.18
CA SER A 133 -14.23 3.09 -0.71
C SER A 133 -12.99 3.67 -1.38
N LEU A 134 -11.96 2.86 -1.59
CA LEU A 134 -10.75 3.36 -2.25
C LEU A 134 -11.04 3.85 -3.66
N GLU A 135 -11.95 3.19 -4.41
CA GLU A 135 -12.40 3.64 -5.72
C GLU A 135 -13.01 5.03 -5.67
N LYS A 136 -13.95 5.25 -4.72
CA LYS A 136 -14.60 6.55 -4.56
C LYS A 136 -13.63 7.62 -4.09
N ALA A 137 -12.67 7.26 -3.23
CA ALA A 137 -11.63 8.18 -2.81
C ALA A 137 -10.72 8.59 -3.98
N VAL A 138 -10.33 7.66 -4.84
CA VAL A 138 -9.58 7.96 -6.07
C VAL A 138 -10.37 8.91 -6.96
N GLN A 139 -11.65 8.65 -7.21
CA GLN A 139 -12.50 9.52 -8.02
C GLN A 139 -12.70 10.90 -7.39
N TYR A 140 -12.85 10.96 -6.07
CA TYR A 140 -12.96 12.21 -5.32
C TYR A 140 -11.69 13.08 -5.44
N ILE A 141 -10.51 12.45 -5.46
CA ILE A 141 -9.22 13.14 -5.46
C ILE A 141 -8.77 13.50 -6.88
N LEU A 142 -8.85 12.54 -7.80
CA LEU A 142 -8.30 12.66 -9.16
C LEU A 142 -9.37 13.06 -10.20
N GLY A 143 -10.64 12.80 -9.91
CA GLY A 143 -11.76 13.08 -10.82
C GLY A 143 -12.52 11.82 -11.23
N GLU A 144 -13.79 11.97 -11.61
CA GLU A 144 -14.71 10.87 -11.93
C GLU A 144 -14.29 10.00 -13.12
N ASN A 145 -13.44 10.52 -14.00
CA ASN A 145 -12.93 9.79 -15.16
C ASN A 145 -11.87 8.75 -14.81
N TYR A 146 -11.27 8.82 -13.63
CA TYR A 146 -10.25 7.88 -13.20
C TYR A 146 -10.88 6.60 -12.63
N LYS A 147 -10.55 5.47 -13.28
CA LYS A 147 -10.97 4.15 -12.82
C LYS A 147 -9.81 3.48 -12.10
N ILE A 148 -10.03 3.02 -10.90
CA ILE A 148 -8.99 2.42 -10.07
C ILE A 148 -8.36 1.19 -10.73
N GLU A 149 -9.15 0.39 -11.48
CA GLU A 149 -8.64 -0.78 -12.20
C GLU A 149 -7.64 -0.41 -13.31
N ASP A 150 -7.88 0.69 -14.01
CA ASP A 150 -6.98 1.16 -15.06
C ASP A 150 -5.68 1.71 -14.45
N LEU A 151 -5.79 2.47 -13.35
CA LEU A 151 -4.65 2.95 -12.57
C LEU A 151 -3.83 1.79 -11.97
N TRP A 152 -4.49 0.73 -11.51
CA TRP A 152 -3.80 -0.46 -11.02
C TRP A 152 -2.97 -1.14 -12.12
N LYS A 153 -3.52 -1.28 -13.31
CA LYS A 153 -2.79 -1.85 -14.46
C LYS A 153 -1.57 -1.00 -14.81
N GLU A 154 -1.73 0.31 -14.83
CA GLU A 154 -0.65 1.24 -15.10
C GLU A 154 0.46 1.16 -14.04
N TYR A 155 0.09 1.09 -12.75
CA TYR A 155 1.03 0.85 -11.65
C TYR A 155 1.86 -0.43 -11.86
N VAL A 156 1.23 -1.52 -12.29
CA VAL A 156 1.92 -2.79 -12.54
C VAL A 156 2.84 -2.68 -13.77
N GLU A 157 2.43 -1.99 -14.83
CA GLU A 157 3.26 -1.75 -16.01
C GLU A 157 4.47 -0.86 -15.68
N ASP A 158 4.29 0.17 -14.88
CA ASP A 158 5.40 0.99 -14.38
C ASP A 158 6.42 0.13 -13.61
N ALA A 159 5.96 -0.72 -12.71
CA ALA A 159 6.83 -1.63 -11.97
C ALA A 159 7.59 -2.60 -12.89
N LYS A 160 6.96 -3.10 -13.97
CA LYS A 160 7.66 -3.91 -14.98
C LYS A 160 8.77 -3.12 -15.67
N SER A 161 8.49 -1.89 -16.02
CA SER A 161 9.47 -1.02 -16.71
C SER A 161 10.66 -0.66 -15.82
N GLU A 162 10.45 -0.52 -14.51
CA GLU A 162 11.51 -0.26 -13.54
C GLU A 162 12.38 -1.50 -13.29
N ASN A 163 11.80 -2.69 -13.33
CA ASN A 163 12.51 -3.96 -13.08
C ASN A 163 13.50 -4.34 -14.20
N VAL A 164 13.40 -3.72 -15.37
CA VAL A 164 14.26 -3.98 -16.55
C VAL A 164 15.51 -3.10 -16.57
N LYS A 165 15.58 -2.07 -15.71
CA LYS A 165 16.71 -1.14 -15.59
C LYS A 165 17.75 -1.64 -14.60
#